data_0b6e6e859c952d4c2c9754c2460afbde
#
_entry.id   0b6e6e859c952d4c2c9754c2460afbde
#
_cell.length_a   1.000
_cell.length_b   1.000
_cell.length_c   1.000
_cell.angle_alpha   90.00
_cell.angle_beta   90.00
_cell.angle_gamma   90.00
#
_symmetry.space_group_name_H-M   'P 1'
#
loop_
_entity.id
_entity.type
_entity.pdbx_description
1 polymer ?
#
loop_
_entity_poly.entity_id
_entity_poly.type
_entity_poly.pdbx_seq_one_letter_code
_entity_poly.pdbx_strand_id
1 'polypeptide(L)'
;MRSNEVYFILACVLILVLGGIFLLPKVFKEFQDKEVIRVRITLENKCKITDEAFVVLDESTKIKTPFYGKVAVLRTERNAPLRLWMSPNFPQFRYDGEIQRAEEEMVMVSDCNRNPRMDRVMKSMREAFSSSEGKKDE
;
A
#
# COMPACT_ATOMS: atom_id res chain seq x y z
N MET A 1 9.45 27.84 -51.56
CA MET A 1 8.98 26.51 -51.11
C MET A 1 9.84 25.90 -50.03
N ARG A 2 11.16 26.00 -50.08
CA ARG A 2 12.04 25.43 -49.03
C ARG A 2 11.90 26.03 -47.62
N SER A 3 11.44 27.25 -47.47
CA SER A 3 11.29 27.92 -46.18
C SER A 3 10.16 27.31 -45.32
N ASN A 4 9.04 26.95 -45.92
CA ASN A 4 7.88 26.44 -45.19
C ASN A 4 8.10 25.01 -44.66
N GLU A 5 8.87 24.19 -45.39
CA GLU A 5 9.20 22.84 -44.95
C GLU A 5 10.12 22.85 -43.73
N VAL A 6 11.06 23.78 -43.67
CA VAL A 6 11.98 23.97 -42.54
C VAL A 6 11.20 24.39 -41.27
N TYR A 7 10.26 25.33 -41.41
CA TYR A 7 9.42 25.76 -40.30
C TYR A 7 8.49 24.64 -39.78
N PHE A 8 7.97 23.80 -40.69
CA PHE A 8 7.15 22.67 -40.35
C PHE A 8 7.94 21.61 -39.55
N ILE A 9 9.16 21.28 -40.01
CA ILE A 9 10.05 20.34 -39.32
C ILE A 9 10.44 20.89 -37.93
N LEU A 10 10.78 22.18 -37.84
CA LEU A 10 11.10 22.85 -36.56
C LEU A 10 9.93 22.82 -35.58
N ALA A 11 8.72 23.08 -36.06
CA ALA A 11 7.51 23.01 -35.23
C ALA A 11 7.23 21.58 -34.72
N CYS A 12 7.40 20.57 -35.58
CA CYS A 12 7.24 19.16 -35.17
C CYS A 12 8.26 18.73 -34.11
N VAL A 13 9.53 19.13 -34.28
CA VAL A 13 10.60 18.86 -33.31
C VAL A 13 10.30 19.54 -31.98
N LEU A 14 9.84 20.79 -31.99
CA LEU A 14 9.50 21.54 -30.79
C LEU A 14 8.33 20.90 -30.03
N ILE A 15 7.32 20.40 -30.72
CA ILE A 15 6.17 19.70 -30.13
C ILE A 15 6.62 18.38 -29.49
N LEU A 16 7.51 17.63 -30.16
CA LEU A 16 8.06 16.38 -29.63
C LEU A 16 8.91 16.60 -28.38
N VAL A 17 9.73 17.65 -28.36
CA VAL A 17 10.55 18.00 -27.21
C VAL A 17 9.69 18.43 -26.02
N LEU A 18 8.72 19.32 -26.25
CA LEU A 18 7.80 19.79 -25.20
C LEU A 18 6.90 18.65 -24.68
N GLY A 19 6.39 17.80 -25.57
CA GLY A 19 5.61 16.61 -25.20
C GLY A 19 6.42 15.61 -24.38
N GLY A 20 7.68 15.40 -24.76
CA GLY A 20 8.61 14.53 -24.03
C GLY A 20 8.88 15.01 -22.60
N ILE A 21 9.10 16.32 -22.40
CA ILE A 21 9.34 16.89 -21.05
C ILE A 21 8.14 16.71 -20.12
N PHE A 22 6.90 16.79 -20.64
CA PHE A 22 5.70 16.59 -19.83
C PHE A 22 5.39 15.13 -19.50
N LEU A 23 5.78 14.19 -20.36
CA LEU A 23 5.49 12.76 -20.18
C LEU A 23 6.56 12.03 -19.34
N LEU A 24 7.81 12.48 -19.40
CA LEU A 24 8.93 11.88 -18.67
C LEU A 24 8.69 11.72 -17.16
N PRO A 25 8.22 12.73 -16.41
CA PRO A 25 8.03 12.57 -14.96
C PRO A 25 6.92 11.59 -14.59
N LYS A 26 5.90 11.42 -15.43
CA LYS A 26 4.84 10.44 -15.20
C LYS A 26 5.34 9.01 -15.42
N VAL A 27 6.10 8.80 -16.49
CA VAL A 27 6.68 7.49 -16.82
C VAL A 27 7.72 7.09 -15.77
N PHE A 28 8.57 8.02 -15.31
CA PHE A 28 9.55 7.73 -14.25
C PHE A 28 8.89 7.36 -12.92
N LYS A 29 7.78 8.00 -12.53
CA LYS A 29 7.02 7.61 -11.34
C LYS A 29 6.47 6.19 -11.45
N GLU A 30 5.90 5.85 -12.60
CA GLU A 30 5.34 4.52 -12.85
C GLU A 30 6.41 3.42 -12.85
N PHE A 31 7.64 3.73 -13.30
CA PHE A 31 8.78 2.82 -13.22
C PHE A 31 9.34 2.67 -11.80
N GLN A 32 9.33 3.72 -10.99
CA GLN A 32 9.77 3.63 -9.59
C GLN A 32 8.79 2.82 -8.72
N ASP A 33 7.48 2.89 -8.99
CA ASP A 33 6.47 2.13 -8.27
C ASP A 33 6.51 0.63 -8.58
N LYS A 34 7.17 0.22 -9.67
CA LYS A 34 7.35 -1.19 -10.08
C LYS A 34 8.70 -1.79 -9.67
N GLU A 35 9.51 -1.05 -8.93
CA GLU A 35 10.75 -1.58 -8.39
C GLU A 35 10.45 -2.72 -7.40
N VAL A 36 10.92 -3.92 -7.71
CA VAL A 36 10.80 -5.06 -6.80
C VAL A 36 11.85 -4.96 -5.71
N ILE A 37 11.37 -4.84 -4.49
CA ILE A 37 12.21 -4.78 -3.28
C ILE A 37 12.12 -6.07 -2.47
N ARG A 38 13.13 -6.31 -1.66
CA ARG A 38 13.10 -7.36 -0.64
C ARG A 38 12.63 -6.74 0.68
N VAL A 39 11.48 -7.20 1.14
CA VAL A 39 10.86 -6.72 2.37
C VAL A 39 11.13 -7.71 3.49
N ARG A 40 11.66 -7.22 4.61
CA ARG A 40 11.80 -7.97 5.85
C ARG A 40 10.77 -7.46 6.85
N ILE A 41 9.89 -8.34 7.28
CA ILE A 41 8.79 -8.01 8.18
C ILE A 41 9.01 -8.71 9.50
N THR A 42 9.00 -7.96 10.59
CA THR A 42 9.05 -8.50 11.95
C THR A 42 7.64 -8.49 12.54
N LEU A 43 7.21 -9.63 13.09
CA LEU A 43 5.92 -9.76 13.76
C LEU A 43 6.05 -9.40 15.23
N GLU A 44 5.28 -8.42 15.67
CA GLU A 44 5.03 -8.14 17.09
C GLU A 44 3.66 -8.72 17.46
N ASN A 45 3.66 -9.92 18.03
CA ASN A 45 2.44 -10.63 18.37
C ASN A 45 1.96 -10.29 19.77
N LYS A 46 0.83 -9.57 19.85
CA LYS A 46 0.11 -9.26 21.09
C LYS A 46 -1.11 -10.16 21.31
N CYS A 47 -1.33 -11.13 20.41
CA CYS A 47 -2.38 -12.11 20.54
C CYS A 47 -1.91 -13.31 21.38
N LYS A 48 -2.84 -14.02 22.00
CA LYS A 48 -2.57 -15.27 22.72
C LYS A 48 -2.54 -16.50 21.79
N ILE A 49 -2.05 -16.30 20.56
CA ILE A 49 -2.00 -17.31 19.50
C ILE A 49 -0.55 -17.42 19.05
N THR A 50 -0.16 -18.59 18.57
CA THR A 50 1.19 -18.81 18.03
C THR A 50 1.51 -17.91 16.84
N ASP A 51 2.76 -17.50 16.70
CA ASP A 51 3.22 -16.67 15.58
C ASP A 51 3.00 -17.36 14.22
N GLU A 52 3.01 -18.68 14.18
CA GLU A 52 2.76 -19.49 12.97
C GLU A 52 1.34 -19.36 12.42
N ALA A 53 0.41 -18.86 13.25
CA ALA A 53 -0.97 -18.62 12.82
C ALA A 53 -1.08 -17.43 11.87
N PHE A 54 -0.07 -16.56 11.82
CA PHE A 54 -0.07 -15.36 10.99
C PHE A 54 0.71 -15.55 9.70
N VAL A 55 0.26 -14.88 8.64
CA VAL A 55 0.95 -14.78 7.35
C VAL A 55 0.89 -13.34 6.87
N VAL A 56 1.83 -12.96 6.03
CA VAL A 56 1.76 -11.69 5.30
C VAL A 56 1.04 -11.93 3.99
N LEU A 57 -0.05 -11.22 3.77
CA LEU A 57 -0.80 -11.23 2.52
C LEU A 57 -0.40 -10.00 1.69
N ASP A 58 0.14 -10.25 0.51
CA ASP A 58 0.29 -9.24 -0.52
C ASP A 58 -1.05 -9.10 -1.27
N GLU A 59 -1.71 -7.96 -1.10
CA GLU A 59 -3.04 -7.72 -1.69
C GLU A 59 -3.01 -7.59 -3.22
N SER A 60 -1.85 -7.25 -3.80
CA SER A 60 -1.69 -7.11 -5.24
C SER A 60 -1.60 -8.47 -5.92
N THR A 61 -0.79 -9.37 -5.37
CA THR A 61 -0.50 -10.70 -5.95
C THR A 61 -1.32 -11.82 -5.32
N LYS A 62 -1.98 -11.54 -4.17
CA LYS A 62 -2.68 -12.52 -3.32
C LYS A 62 -1.77 -13.64 -2.78
N ILE A 63 -0.47 -13.43 -2.81
CA ILE A 63 0.51 -14.35 -2.25
C ILE A 63 0.54 -14.21 -0.73
N LYS A 64 0.56 -15.34 -0.04
CA LYS A 64 0.66 -15.44 1.42
C LYS A 64 2.05 -15.95 1.79
N THR A 65 2.79 -15.15 2.56
CA THR A 65 4.12 -15.50 3.04
C THR A 65 4.08 -15.83 4.53
N PRO A 66 4.48 -17.02 4.94
CA PRO A 66 4.50 -17.41 6.36
C PRO A 66 5.64 -16.73 7.12
N PHE A 67 5.45 -16.59 8.43
CA PHE A 67 6.51 -16.20 9.33
C PHE A 67 7.33 -17.42 9.74
N TYR A 68 8.64 -17.29 9.75
CA TYR A 68 9.59 -18.24 10.32
C TYR A 68 10.12 -17.64 11.64
N GLY A 69 9.62 -18.15 12.76
CA GLY A 69 9.74 -17.45 14.03
C GLY A 69 8.95 -16.13 13.97
N LYS A 70 9.63 -15.03 14.19
CA LYS A 70 9.03 -13.69 14.15
C LYS A 70 9.31 -12.89 12.87
N VAL A 71 9.91 -13.51 11.87
CA VAL A 71 10.37 -12.82 10.66
C VAL A 71 9.79 -13.45 9.41
N ALA A 72 9.23 -12.63 8.54
CA ALA A 72 8.88 -13.00 7.18
C ALA A 72 9.74 -12.20 6.19
N VAL A 73 10.13 -12.84 5.11
CA VAL A 73 10.88 -12.19 4.02
C VAL A 73 10.17 -12.49 2.71
N LEU A 74 9.81 -11.45 1.99
CA LEU A 74 9.17 -11.56 0.68
C LEU A 74 9.78 -10.57 -0.32
N ARG A 75 9.51 -10.82 -1.59
CA ARG A 75 9.81 -9.88 -2.67
C ARG A 75 8.51 -9.37 -3.22
N THR A 76 8.35 -8.06 -3.24
CA THR A 76 7.16 -7.40 -3.78
C THR A 76 7.52 -6.05 -4.37
N GLU A 77 6.59 -5.44 -5.07
CA GLU A 77 6.78 -4.09 -5.58
C GLU A 77 6.87 -3.09 -4.42
N ARG A 78 7.69 -2.06 -4.58
CA ARG A 78 7.75 -0.93 -3.64
C ARG A 78 6.37 -0.31 -3.48
N ASN A 79 5.98 0.00 -2.25
CA ASN A 79 4.65 0.49 -1.90
C ASN A 79 3.48 -0.48 -2.15
N ALA A 80 3.74 -1.77 -2.43
CA ALA A 80 2.68 -2.78 -2.53
C ALA A 80 1.87 -2.83 -1.23
N PRO A 81 0.54 -3.02 -1.31
CA PRO A 81 -0.31 -3.12 -0.12
C PRO A 81 -0.13 -4.49 0.54
N LEU A 82 0.50 -4.50 1.70
CA LEU A 82 0.71 -5.69 2.53
C LEU A 82 -0.21 -5.65 3.75
N ARG A 83 -0.67 -6.80 4.17
CA ARG A 83 -1.54 -6.95 5.33
C ARG A 83 -1.18 -8.19 6.12
N LEU A 84 -1.30 -8.10 7.44
CA LEU A 84 -1.23 -9.27 8.31
C LEU A 84 -2.55 -10.05 8.20
N TRP A 85 -2.45 -11.34 7.95
CA TRP A 85 -3.59 -12.23 7.74
C TRP A 85 -3.41 -13.54 8.50
N MET A 86 -4.51 -14.30 8.66
CA MET A 86 -4.42 -15.62 9.28
C MET A 86 -3.99 -16.68 8.27
N SER A 87 -3.14 -17.59 8.72
CA SER A 87 -2.78 -18.77 7.95
C SER A 87 -4.02 -19.65 7.67
N PRO A 88 -4.14 -20.23 6.47
CA PRO A 88 -5.20 -21.19 6.16
C PRO A 88 -5.18 -22.43 7.05
N ASN A 89 -4.07 -22.73 7.71
CA ASN A 89 -3.93 -23.84 8.65
C ASN A 89 -4.66 -23.60 9.99
N PHE A 90 -5.14 -22.38 10.23
CA PHE A 90 -5.86 -21.98 11.44
C PHE A 90 -7.25 -21.41 11.09
N PRO A 91 -8.15 -22.22 10.48
CA PRO A 91 -9.42 -21.75 9.94
C PRO A 91 -10.40 -21.27 11.01
N GLN A 92 -10.19 -21.65 12.28
CA GLN A 92 -11.00 -21.24 13.42
C GLN A 92 -10.77 -19.78 13.84
N PHE A 93 -9.67 -19.18 13.43
CA PHE A 93 -9.34 -17.79 13.74
C PHE A 93 -9.56 -16.88 12.53
N ARG A 94 -9.98 -15.66 12.80
CA ARG A 94 -10.10 -14.59 11.80
C ARG A 94 -9.35 -13.36 12.30
N TYR A 95 -8.43 -12.89 11.50
CA TYR A 95 -7.70 -11.66 11.75
C TYR A 95 -7.63 -10.84 10.47
N ASP A 96 -7.98 -9.58 10.56
CA ASP A 96 -7.97 -8.63 9.45
C ASP A 96 -7.09 -7.43 9.85
N GLY A 97 -5.82 -7.52 9.53
CA GLY A 97 -4.84 -6.47 9.81
C GLY A 97 -5.02 -5.23 8.93
N GLU A 98 -4.45 -4.13 9.37
CA GLU A 98 -4.38 -2.91 8.55
C GLU A 98 -3.46 -3.11 7.35
N ILE A 99 -3.82 -2.47 6.21
CA ILE A 99 -2.98 -2.44 5.02
C ILE A 99 -1.83 -1.47 5.26
N GLN A 100 -0.61 -1.95 5.13
CA GLN A 100 0.62 -1.16 5.18
C GLN A 100 1.32 -1.17 3.83
N ARG A 101 2.07 -0.12 3.52
CA ARG A 101 2.84 -0.05 2.28
C ARG A 101 4.18 -0.74 2.45
N ALA A 102 4.58 -1.52 1.44
CA ALA A 102 5.82 -2.29 1.45
C ALA A 102 7.04 -1.37 1.50
N GLU A 103 7.86 -1.55 2.52
CA GLU A 103 9.17 -0.94 2.73
C GLU A 103 10.18 -2.05 3.03
N GLU A 104 11.48 -1.77 2.89
CA GLU A 104 12.53 -2.78 3.04
C GLU A 104 12.55 -3.44 4.43
N GLU A 105 12.26 -2.66 5.47
CA GLU A 105 12.13 -3.15 6.84
C GLU A 105 10.82 -2.64 7.44
N MET A 106 10.00 -3.56 7.93
CA MET A 106 8.68 -3.26 8.50
C MET A 106 8.44 -4.02 9.80
N VAL A 107 7.59 -3.47 10.65
CA VAL A 107 7.04 -4.16 11.81
C VAL A 107 5.53 -4.26 11.64
N MET A 108 5.01 -5.47 11.71
CA MET A 108 3.57 -5.71 11.73
C MET A 108 3.15 -6.15 13.12
N VAL A 109 2.17 -5.45 13.68
CA VAL A 109 1.65 -5.73 15.01
C VAL A 109 0.33 -6.47 14.89
N SER A 110 0.23 -7.66 15.49
CA SER A 110 -1.05 -8.34 15.69
C SER A 110 -1.62 -7.98 17.04
N ASP A 111 -2.80 -7.37 17.05
CA ASP A 111 -3.53 -7.05 18.28
C ASP A 111 -4.95 -7.61 18.20
N CYS A 112 -5.16 -8.76 18.85
CA CYS A 112 -6.45 -9.44 18.86
C CYS A 112 -7.51 -8.76 19.74
N ASN A 113 -7.10 -7.84 20.61
CA ASN A 113 -8.02 -7.04 21.42
C ASN A 113 -8.56 -5.83 20.64
N ARG A 114 -7.90 -5.47 19.55
CA ARG A 114 -8.26 -4.35 18.69
C ARG A 114 -9.00 -4.89 17.47
N ASN A 115 -10.27 -4.52 17.34
CA ASN A 115 -11.04 -4.84 16.15
C ASN A 115 -10.97 -3.65 15.17
N PRO A 116 -10.22 -3.74 14.06
CA PRO A 116 -10.04 -2.61 13.14
C PRO A 116 -11.36 -2.19 12.46
N ARG A 117 -12.36 -3.07 12.41
CA ARG A 117 -13.71 -2.69 11.97
C ARG A 117 -14.40 -1.80 12.99
N MET A 118 -14.28 -2.15 14.27
CA MET A 118 -14.87 -1.37 15.36
C MET A 118 -14.20 0.01 15.43
N ASP A 119 -12.88 0.09 15.32
CA ASP A 119 -12.14 1.35 15.31
C ASP A 119 -12.58 2.27 14.16
N ARG A 120 -12.80 1.72 12.95
CA ARG A 120 -13.32 2.48 11.81
C ARG A 120 -14.74 2.99 12.04
N VAL A 121 -15.62 2.15 12.60
CA VAL A 121 -17.00 2.53 12.93
C VAL A 121 -17.01 3.59 14.03
N MET A 122 -16.20 3.42 15.07
CA MET A 122 -16.08 4.41 16.16
C MET A 122 -15.53 5.74 15.64
N LYS A 123 -14.56 5.72 14.73
CA LYS A 123 -14.03 6.93 14.10
C LYS A 123 -15.09 7.65 13.27
N SER A 124 -15.81 6.92 12.40
CA SER A 124 -16.88 7.52 11.57
C SER A 124 -18.03 8.06 12.42
N MET A 125 -18.40 7.39 13.50
CA MET A 125 -19.38 7.90 14.46
C MET A 125 -18.91 9.20 15.12
N ARG A 126 -17.65 9.25 15.57
CA ARG A 126 -17.09 10.45 16.22
C ARG A 126 -17.05 11.64 15.23
N GLU A 127 -16.69 11.41 13.98
CA GLU A 127 -16.72 12.43 12.92
C GLU A 127 -18.14 12.92 12.63
N ALA A 128 -19.13 12.02 12.60
CA ALA A 128 -20.54 12.38 12.42
C ALA A 128 -21.09 13.20 13.61
N PHE A 129 -20.73 12.88 14.84
CA PHE A 129 -21.15 13.64 16.01
C PHE A 129 -20.47 15.00 16.09
N SER A 130 -19.18 15.11 15.77
CA SER A 130 -18.48 16.40 15.77
C SER A 130 -19.00 17.37 14.69
N SER A 131 -19.46 16.85 13.56
CA SER A 131 -20.07 17.67 12.51
C SER A 131 -21.50 18.13 12.82
N SER A 132 -22.19 17.46 13.75
CA SER A 132 -23.54 17.86 14.19
C SER A 132 -23.53 18.94 15.29
N GLU A 133 -22.49 19.03 16.09
CA GLU A 133 -22.35 20.07 17.12
C GLU A 133 -22.04 21.46 16.54
N GLY A 134 -21.35 21.52 15.41
CA GLY A 134 -21.02 22.80 14.73
C GLY A 134 -22.20 23.51 14.06
N LYS A 135 -23.41 22.96 14.09
CA LYS A 135 -24.58 23.49 13.37
C LYS A 135 -25.65 24.11 14.27
N LYS A 136 -25.37 24.28 15.56
CA LYS A 136 -26.36 24.79 16.55
C LYS A 136 -26.18 26.25 16.97
N ASP A 137 -25.21 26.97 16.42
CA ASP A 137 -24.95 28.37 16.77
C ASP A 137 -25.09 29.30 15.54
N GLU A 138 -26.22 29.22 14.82
CA GLU A 138 -26.70 30.29 13.93
C GLU A 138 -28.18 30.52 14.13
#